data_96ca69b37fd91a5884c8cac76c37942f
#
_entry.id   96ca69b37fd91a5884c8cac76c37942f
#
_cell.length_a   1.000
_cell.length_b   1.000
_cell.length_c   1.000
_cell.angle_alpha   90.00
_cell.angle_beta   90.00
_cell.angle_gamma   90.00
#
_symmetry.space_group_name_H-M   'P 1'
#
loop_
_entity.id
_entity.type
_entity.pdbx_description
1 polymer ?
#
loop_
_entity_poly.entity_id
_entity_poly.type
_entity_poly.pdbx_seq_one_letter_code
_entity_poly.pdbx_strand_id
1 'polypeptide(L)'
;MSEGTFCLVVHSHLPWLPHHGSWPVGEEWLYQAWAHSYLPMVELLERFADEGRRDVLTLGVTPVLAAQLDDPYSIRAFHDWLGHWQLRAQHAATLWRGDPLLRELAAAEHRTAVRAAEELGTRWRHGFSPVLRSLVDNSTIELLGGPLAHPFQPLLDPRVREFALNGGLADTALRLGTRPEGIWAPECGYAPGMENDYAAAGVRRFMVDGPSLRGETWAARPVGDTDVLAFGRDLEVTYRVWSPKAGYPGHAAYRDFHTWQHEVGLKAARVTGKTVEPQDKAPYDPALAADVLETHVKDFVETVVTRLRSLKRQHGREALVVAAYDTELFGHWWHEGPAWLEGVLRALPDAGVRVTTLKGAMEAGHVGEPIDLPSSSWGSGKDWRVWDGEQVKDMVAANAALQDRLLDLVAGLDRTARDTVADQAVAEAMLALESDWAFMVTKDSAADYARRRAAVHTERFDALAGLLRRGERARAVEVAAAYRADDGPFGHLDARALKHN
;
A
#
# COMPACT_ATOMS: atom_id res chain seq x y z
N MET A 1 14.42 -15.58 -28.41
CA MET A 1 15.38 -14.76 -27.59
C MET A 1 14.55 -13.85 -26.72
N SER A 2 14.90 -13.70 -25.44
CA SER A 2 14.18 -12.81 -24.50
C SER A 2 14.33 -11.35 -24.92
N GLU A 3 13.24 -10.60 -24.85
CA GLU A 3 13.26 -9.13 -25.05
C GLU A 3 13.88 -8.42 -23.85
N GLY A 4 13.84 -9.06 -22.66
CA GLY A 4 14.32 -8.56 -21.38
C GLY A 4 13.39 -8.96 -20.23
N THR A 5 13.57 -8.36 -19.08
CA THR A 5 12.85 -8.71 -17.85
C THR A 5 11.91 -7.57 -17.40
N PHE A 6 10.71 -7.93 -17.00
CA PHE A 6 9.72 -7.02 -16.41
C PHE A 6 9.37 -7.47 -15.00
N CYS A 7 9.40 -6.53 -14.07
CA CYS A 7 8.90 -6.71 -12.70
C CYS A 7 7.73 -5.76 -12.45
N LEU A 8 6.63 -6.30 -11.99
CA LEU A 8 5.54 -5.54 -11.43
C LEU A 8 5.66 -5.54 -9.91
N VAL A 9 5.66 -4.36 -9.33
CA VAL A 9 5.62 -4.16 -7.87
C VAL A 9 4.33 -3.46 -7.52
N VAL A 10 3.55 -4.03 -6.62
CA VAL A 10 2.35 -3.38 -6.08
C VAL A 10 2.48 -3.24 -4.57
N HIS A 11 2.14 -2.06 -4.07
CA HIS A 11 2.24 -1.69 -2.66
C HIS A 11 0.86 -1.53 -2.06
N SER A 12 0.56 -2.29 -1.01
CA SER A 12 -0.72 -2.27 -0.31
C SER A 12 -0.56 -1.57 1.03
N HIS A 13 -1.23 -0.46 1.20
CA HIS A 13 -1.18 0.33 2.44
C HIS A 13 -2.44 1.16 2.64
N LEU A 14 -2.91 1.17 3.88
CA LEU A 14 -3.83 2.18 4.44
C LEU A 14 -3.40 2.41 5.89
N PRO A 15 -3.51 3.65 6.41
CA PRO A 15 -3.26 3.92 7.81
C PRO A 15 -4.26 3.18 8.70
N TRP A 16 -4.00 3.10 10.01
CA TRP A 16 -4.94 2.45 10.93
C TRP A 16 -6.27 3.20 10.97
N LEU A 17 -7.34 2.62 10.43
CA LEU A 17 -8.67 3.24 10.27
C LEU A 17 -9.71 2.77 11.29
N PRO A 18 -9.68 1.53 11.83
CA PRO A 18 -10.69 1.00 12.73
C PRO A 18 -10.94 1.92 13.93
N HIS A 19 -12.22 2.07 14.32
CA HIS A 19 -12.68 2.88 15.46
C HIS A 19 -12.50 4.39 15.36
N HIS A 20 -12.03 4.93 14.23
CA HIS A 20 -11.74 6.36 14.07
C HIS A 20 -12.63 7.08 13.03
N GLY A 21 -13.86 6.66 12.94
CA GLY A 21 -14.85 7.19 12.01
C GLY A 21 -15.05 6.31 10.79
N SER A 22 -16.29 6.29 10.30
CA SER A 22 -16.67 5.40 9.20
C SER A 22 -16.90 6.13 7.88
N TRP A 23 -17.54 7.30 7.88
CA TRP A 23 -17.94 8.03 6.68
C TRP A 23 -17.78 9.56 6.85
N PRO A 24 -17.42 10.31 5.80
CA PRO A 24 -16.97 9.90 4.45
C PRO A 24 -15.52 9.46 4.42
N VAL A 25 -14.78 9.67 5.49
CA VAL A 25 -13.36 9.35 5.66
C VAL A 25 -13.20 8.42 6.86
N GLY A 26 -12.42 7.38 6.71
CA GLY A 26 -12.18 6.38 7.76
C GLY A 26 -12.38 4.96 7.25
N GLU A 27 -13.12 4.14 7.99
CA GLU A 27 -13.30 2.71 7.71
C GLU A 27 -13.89 2.42 6.32
N GLU A 28 -14.68 3.33 5.74
CA GLU A 28 -15.19 3.20 4.39
C GLU A 28 -14.07 3.02 3.35
N TRP A 29 -12.92 3.68 3.53
CA TRP A 29 -11.76 3.51 2.64
C TRP A 29 -11.21 2.10 2.71
N LEU A 30 -11.11 1.53 3.92
CA LEU A 30 -10.67 0.15 4.12
C LEU A 30 -11.60 -0.83 3.42
N TYR A 31 -12.92 -0.69 3.62
CA TYR A 31 -13.89 -1.62 3.05
C TYR A 31 -13.98 -1.53 1.54
N GLN A 32 -13.91 -0.32 0.98
CA GLN A 32 -13.85 -0.14 -0.47
C GLN A 32 -12.58 -0.73 -1.08
N ALA A 33 -11.40 -0.47 -0.48
CA ALA A 33 -10.14 -1.05 -0.96
C ALA A 33 -10.16 -2.58 -0.82
N TRP A 34 -10.70 -3.10 0.29
CA TRP A 34 -10.81 -4.54 0.50
C TRP A 34 -11.68 -5.21 -0.56
N ALA A 35 -12.89 -4.68 -0.78
CA ALA A 35 -13.84 -5.23 -1.74
C ALA A 35 -13.40 -5.10 -3.20
N HIS A 36 -12.78 -3.98 -3.56
CA HIS A 36 -12.51 -3.64 -4.96
C HIS A 36 -11.06 -3.88 -5.40
N SER A 37 -10.11 -3.94 -4.47
CA SER A 37 -8.70 -4.16 -4.79
C SER A 37 -8.13 -5.44 -4.20
N TYR A 38 -8.17 -5.61 -2.86
CA TYR A 38 -7.46 -6.73 -2.23
C TYR A 38 -8.09 -8.09 -2.55
N LEU A 39 -9.43 -8.22 -2.47
CA LEU A 39 -10.12 -9.44 -2.88
C LEU A 39 -9.85 -9.79 -4.35
N PRO A 40 -10.07 -8.89 -5.33
CA PRO A 40 -9.81 -9.19 -6.74
C PRO A 40 -8.33 -9.48 -7.04
N MET A 41 -7.38 -8.80 -6.35
CA MET A 41 -5.96 -9.06 -6.53
C MET A 41 -5.59 -10.46 -6.06
N VAL A 42 -6.06 -10.87 -4.90
CA VAL A 42 -5.82 -12.23 -4.38
C VAL A 42 -6.45 -13.28 -5.29
N GLU A 43 -7.71 -13.10 -5.73
CA GLU A 43 -8.36 -14.00 -6.67
C GLU A 43 -7.56 -14.15 -7.98
N LEU A 44 -7.01 -13.06 -8.49
CA LEU A 44 -6.14 -13.08 -9.67
C LEU A 44 -4.88 -13.91 -9.43
N LEU A 45 -4.20 -13.68 -8.31
CA LEU A 45 -2.97 -14.39 -7.97
C LEU A 45 -3.20 -15.89 -7.73
N GLU A 46 -4.34 -16.27 -7.12
CA GLU A 46 -4.72 -17.67 -6.94
C GLU A 46 -4.99 -18.36 -8.27
N ARG A 47 -5.68 -17.71 -9.23
CA ARG A 47 -5.82 -18.26 -10.58
C ARG A 47 -4.46 -18.53 -11.24
N PHE A 48 -3.50 -17.62 -11.07
CA PHE A 48 -2.14 -17.85 -11.58
C PHE A 48 -1.41 -18.96 -10.82
N ALA A 49 -1.62 -19.09 -9.52
CA ALA A 49 -1.08 -20.19 -8.71
C ALA A 49 -1.62 -21.57 -9.18
N ASP A 50 -2.93 -21.65 -9.42
CA ASP A 50 -3.62 -22.85 -9.92
C ASP A 50 -3.15 -23.25 -11.33
N GLU A 51 -2.79 -22.27 -12.17
CA GLU A 51 -2.15 -22.48 -13.46
C GLU A 51 -0.67 -22.90 -13.33
N GLY A 52 -0.14 -23.00 -12.13
CA GLY A 52 1.26 -23.36 -11.86
C GLY A 52 2.26 -22.22 -12.08
N ARG A 53 1.81 -20.98 -12.27
CA ARG A 53 2.69 -19.81 -12.43
C ARG A 53 3.35 -19.43 -11.11
N ARG A 54 4.61 -19.03 -11.19
CA ARG A 54 5.44 -18.61 -10.06
C ARG A 54 6.08 -17.27 -10.38
N ASP A 55 6.49 -16.56 -9.33
CA ASP A 55 7.17 -15.25 -9.45
C ASP A 55 6.40 -14.25 -10.32
N VAL A 56 5.07 -14.20 -10.14
CA VAL A 56 4.16 -13.41 -11.00
C VAL A 56 4.37 -11.91 -10.78
N LEU A 57 4.52 -11.49 -9.53
CA LEU A 57 4.77 -10.10 -9.14
C LEU A 57 5.38 -10.01 -7.73
N THR A 58 5.88 -8.83 -7.39
CA THR A 58 6.33 -8.48 -6.05
C THR A 58 5.21 -7.68 -5.35
N LEU A 59 4.72 -8.19 -4.22
CA LEU A 59 3.64 -7.59 -3.45
C LEU A 59 4.18 -7.03 -2.12
N GLY A 60 4.04 -5.73 -1.91
CA GLY A 60 4.25 -5.08 -0.63
C GLY A 60 2.95 -5.05 0.17
N VAL A 61 3.01 -5.47 1.42
CA VAL A 61 1.91 -5.32 2.37
C VAL A 61 2.45 -4.75 3.67
N THR A 62 1.93 -3.60 4.09
CA THR A 62 2.38 -2.99 5.33
C THR A 62 1.86 -3.75 6.55
N PRO A 63 2.64 -3.81 7.64
CA PRO A 63 2.19 -4.46 8.87
C PRO A 63 0.87 -3.90 9.41
N VAL A 64 0.69 -2.59 9.33
CA VAL A 64 -0.55 -1.92 9.77
C VAL A 64 -1.76 -2.32 8.93
N LEU A 65 -1.61 -2.47 7.62
CA LEU A 65 -2.69 -2.96 6.76
C LEU A 65 -3.01 -4.42 7.03
N ALA A 66 -1.99 -5.29 7.12
CA ALA A 66 -2.21 -6.70 7.46
C ALA A 66 -2.94 -6.85 8.80
N ALA A 67 -2.58 -6.01 9.79
CA ALA A 67 -3.26 -5.99 11.08
C ALA A 67 -4.75 -5.63 10.96
N GLN A 68 -5.10 -4.63 10.14
CA GLN A 68 -6.49 -4.24 9.89
C GLN A 68 -7.32 -5.34 9.21
N LEU A 69 -6.73 -6.01 8.22
CA LEU A 69 -7.38 -7.08 7.46
C LEU A 69 -7.50 -8.40 8.25
N ASP A 70 -6.74 -8.55 9.34
CA ASP A 70 -6.83 -9.67 10.27
C ASP A 70 -7.67 -9.34 11.53
N ASP A 71 -8.02 -8.07 11.73
CA ASP A 71 -8.70 -7.63 12.94
C ASP A 71 -10.16 -8.13 12.99
N PRO A 72 -10.58 -8.81 14.07
CA PRO A 72 -11.94 -9.35 14.19
C PRO A 72 -13.05 -8.29 14.13
N TYR A 73 -12.79 -7.05 14.56
CA TYR A 73 -13.74 -5.96 14.42
C TYR A 73 -13.89 -5.58 12.94
N SER A 74 -12.77 -5.37 12.24
CA SER A 74 -12.77 -5.01 10.82
C SER A 74 -13.43 -6.08 9.95
N ILE A 75 -13.19 -7.37 10.23
CA ILE A 75 -13.85 -8.48 9.52
C ILE A 75 -15.37 -8.43 9.68
N ARG A 76 -15.88 -8.22 10.92
CA ARG A 76 -17.33 -8.11 11.16
C ARG A 76 -17.92 -6.89 10.49
N ALA A 77 -17.29 -5.73 10.65
CA ALA A 77 -17.76 -4.49 10.08
C ALA A 77 -17.73 -4.51 8.55
N PHE A 78 -16.74 -5.16 7.95
CA PHE A 78 -16.69 -5.38 6.51
C PHE A 78 -17.82 -6.31 6.04
N HIS A 79 -18.14 -7.37 6.79
CA HIS A 79 -19.31 -8.22 6.49
C HIS A 79 -20.61 -7.41 6.48
N ASP A 80 -20.81 -6.54 7.47
CA ASP A 80 -21.98 -5.67 7.53
C ASP A 80 -22.01 -4.66 6.37
N TRP A 81 -20.84 -4.11 6.01
CA TRP A 81 -20.69 -3.21 4.86
C TRP A 81 -21.07 -3.91 3.55
N LEU A 82 -20.66 -5.16 3.36
CA LEU A 82 -21.05 -5.98 2.19
C LEU A 82 -22.56 -6.22 2.12
N GLY A 83 -23.21 -6.45 3.26
CA GLY A 83 -24.67 -6.53 3.36
C GLY A 83 -25.34 -5.23 2.94
N HIS A 84 -24.84 -4.09 3.40
CA HIS A 84 -25.34 -2.79 2.97
C HIS A 84 -25.11 -2.53 1.47
N TRP A 85 -23.99 -2.98 0.92
CA TRP A 85 -23.76 -2.88 -0.53
C TRP A 85 -24.77 -3.67 -1.34
N GLN A 86 -25.13 -4.90 -0.91
CA GLN A 86 -26.17 -5.69 -1.55
C GLN A 86 -27.52 -4.97 -1.53
N LEU A 87 -27.90 -4.37 -0.40
CA LEU A 87 -29.13 -3.59 -0.28
C LEU A 87 -29.15 -2.35 -1.17
N ARG A 88 -28.03 -1.62 -1.25
CA ARG A 88 -27.88 -0.47 -2.16
C ARG A 88 -28.06 -0.88 -3.62
N ALA A 89 -27.45 -2.00 -4.01
CA ALA A 89 -27.57 -2.53 -5.37
C ALA A 89 -29.02 -2.96 -5.72
N GLN A 90 -29.74 -3.57 -4.79
CA GLN A 90 -31.16 -3.91 -4.97
C GLN A 90 -32.04 -2.66 -5.07
N HIS A 91 -31.79 -1.64 -4.25
CA HIS A 91 -32.46 -0.36 -4.34
C HIS A 91 -32.22 0.32 -5.69
N ALA A 92 -30.95 0.35 -6.14
CA ALA A 92 -30.57 0.87 -7.46
C ALA A 92 -31.31 0.14 -8.59
N ALA A 93 -31.40 -1.19 -8.55
CA ALA A 93 -32.12 -1.96 -9.57
C ALA A 93 -33.61 -1.59 -9.65
N THR A 94 -34.20 -1.21 -8.53
CA THR A 94 -35.59 -0.74 -8.46
C THR A 94 -35.76 0.65 -9.07
N LEU A 95 -34.87 1.58 -8.71
CA LEU A 95 -34.92 2.96 -9.21
C LEU A 95 -34.59 3.03 -10.71
N TRP A 96 -33.63 2.27 -11.16
CA TRP A 96 -33.12 2.25 -12.54
C TRP A 96 -33.84 1.27 -13.46
N ARG A 97 -35.02 0.76 -13.06
CA ARG A 97 -35.78 -0.26 -13.82
C ARG A 97 -36.10 0.12 -15.28
N GLY A 98 -36.17 1.43 -15.57
CA GLY A 98 -36.41 1.96 -16.90
C GLY A 98 -35.19 2.07 -17.81
N ASP A 99 -33.99 1.95 -17.26
CA ASP A 99 -32.72 2.00 -18.01
C ASP A 99 -32.04 0.60 -17.98
N PRO A 100 -31.98 -0.09 -19.13
CA PRO A 100 -31.39 -1.43 -19.19
C PRO A 100 -29.91 -1.48 -18.76
N LEU A 101 -29.12 -0.47 -19.08
CA LEU A 101 -27.69 -0.41 -18.76
C LEU A 101 -27.46 -0.22 -17.25
N LEU A 102 -28.16 0.74 -16.65
CA LEU A 102 -28.06 0.98 -15.21
C LEU A 102 -28.63 -0.18 -14.39
N ARG A 103 -29.67 -0.84 -14.88
CA ARG A 103 -30.23 -2.04 -14.24
C ARG A 103 -29.21 -3.20 -14.26
N GLU A 104 -28.54 -3.42 -15.39
CA GLU A 104 -27.50 -4.45 -15.47
C GLU A 104 -26.30 -4.10 -14.57
N LEU A 105 -25.93 -2.83 -14.48
CA LEU A 105 -24.91 -2.36 -13.54
C LEU A 105 -25.31 -2.68 -12.09
N ALA A 106 -26.55 -2.38 -11.69
CA ALA A 106 -27.03 -2.69 -10.34
C ALA A 106 -27.00 -4.21 -10.06
N ALA A 107 -27.36 -5.03 -11.07
CA ALA A 107 -27.29 -6.48 -10.96
C ALA A 107 -25.84 -6.98 -10.83
N ALA A 108 -24.89 -6.38 -11.56
CA ALA A 108 -23.47 -6.68 -11.44
C ALA A 108 -22.92 -6.29 -10.06
N GLU A 109 -23.26 -5.12 -9.53
CA GLU A 109 -22.90 -4.68 -8.17
C GLU A 109 -23.40 -5.68 -7.12
N HIS A 110 -24.66 -6.12 -7.25
CA HIS A 110 -25.21 -7.12 -6.34
C HIS A 110 -24.46 -8.44 -6.38
N ARG A 111 -24.19 -8.96 -7.59
CA ARG A 111 -23.41 -10.22 -7.76
C ARG A 111 -22.01 -10.12 -7.15
N THR A 112 -21.34 -8.98 -7.35
CA THR A 112 -20.00 -8.74 -6.78
C THR A 112 -20.03 -8.69 -5.26
N ALA A 113 -21.03 -7.98 -4.69
CA ALA A 113 -21.18 -7.90 -3.23
C ALA A 113 -21.51 -9.26 -2.59
N VAL A 114 -22.36 -10.09 -3.25
CA VAL A 114 -22.66 -11.47 -2.80
C VAL A 114 -21.39 -12.32 -2.83
N ARG A 115 -20.65 -12.32 -3.93
CA ARG A 115 -19.40 -13.09 -4.05
C ARG A 115 -18.37 -12.65 -3.00
N ALA A 116 -18.19 -11.35 -2.79
CA ALA A 116 -17.28 -10.84 -1.78
C ALA A 116 -17.68 -11.31 -0.35
N ALA A 117 -18.99 -11.36 -0.05
CA ALA A 117 -19.47 -11.88 1.22
C ALA A 117 -19.23 -13.40 1.37
N GLU A 118 -19.38 -14.18 0.31
CA GLU A 118 -19.05 -15.60 0.29
C GLU A 118 -17.55 -15.85 0.50
N GLU A 119 -16.69 -15.08 -0.17
CA GLU A 119 -15.24 -15.14 0.02
C GLU A 119 -14.83 -14.80 1.46
N LEU A 120 -15.40 -13.73 2.02
CA LEU A 120 -15.17 -13.36 3.41
C LEU A 120 -15.63 -14.45 4.39
N GLY A 121 -16.80 -15.05 4.16
CA GLY A 121 -17.34 -16.12 5.01
C GLY A 121 -16.61 -17.45 4.90
N THR A 122 -15.82 -17.66 3.87
CA THR A 122 -15.09 -18.92 3.60
C THR A 122 -13.59 -18.76 3.74
N ARG A 123 -12.91 -18.29 2.70
CA ARG A 123 -11.44 -18.23 2.64
C ARG A 123 -10.84 -17.16 3.55
N TRP A 124 -11.52 -16.00 3.66
CA TRP A 124 -11.07 -14.87 4.45
C TRP A 124 -11.64 -14.83 5.87
N ARG A 125 -12.37 -15.84 6.29
CA ARG A 125 -13.02 -15.87 7.62
C ARG A 125 -12.06 -15.71 8.80
N HIS A 126 -10.77 -15.96 8.60
CA HIS A 126 -9.70 -15.81 9.58
C HIS A 126 -8.74 -14.66 9.25
N GLY A 127 -9.18 -13.73 8.39
CA GLY A 127 -8.40 -12.60 7.95
C GLY A 127 -7.60 -12.85 6.69
N PHE A 128 -6.76 -11.89 6.37
CA PHE A 128 -5.94 -11.82 5.17
C PHE A 128 -4.69 -12.71 5.22
N SER A 129 -4.04 -12.75 6.39
CA SER A 129 -2.72 -13.39 6.52
C SER A 129 -2.71 -14.86 6.11
N PRO A 130 -3.69 -15.72 6.46
CA PRO A 130 -3.69 -17.11 5.99
C PRO A 130 -3.78 -17.25 4.48
N VAL A 131 -4.54 -16.36 3.83
CA VAL A 131 -4.74 -16.38 2.37
C VAL A 131 -3.46 -15.95 1.66
N LEU A 132 -2.85 -14.84 2.10
CA LEU A 132 -1.60 -14.33 1.51
C LEU A 132 -0.44 -15.31 1.73
N ARG A 133 -0.38 -15.96 2.89
CA ARG A 133 0.63 -16.97 3.18
C ARG A 133 0.66 -18.09 2.15
N SER A 134 -0.51 -18.55 1.69
CA SER A 134 -0.59 -19.59 0.65
C SER A 134 0.10 -19.16 -0.64
N LEU A 135 -0.06 -17.90 -1.07
CA LEU A 135 0.59 -17.35 -2.27
C LEU A 135 2.11 -17.22 -2.11
N VAL A 136 2.58 -16.90 -0.90
CA VAL A 136 4.01 -16.83 -0.57
C VAL A 136 4.62 -18.25 -0.54
N ASP A 137 3.98 -19.18 0.16
CA ASP A 137 4.45 -20.57 0.31
C ASP A 137 4.53 -21.28 -1.06
N ASN A 138 3.62 -20.96 -1.97
CA ASN A 138 3.61 -21.46 -3.34
C ASN A 138 4.58 -20.73 -4.27
N SER A 139 5.31 -19.72 -3.78
CA SER A 139 6.18 -18.87 -4.61
C SER A 139 5.45 -18.19 -5.79
N THR A 140 4.16 -17.94 -5.67
CA THR A 140 3.39 -17.20 -6.69
C THR A 140 3.81 -15.74 -6.71
N ILE A 141 4.12 -15.20 -5.53
CA ILE A 141 4.58 -13.83 -5.32
C ILE A 141 5.86 -13.78 -4.50
N GLU A 142 6.61 -12.70 -4.67
CA GLU A 142 7.55 -12.22 -3.67
C GLU A 142 6.86 -11.24 -2.73
N LEU A 143 7.15 -11.34 -1.42
CA LEU A 143 6.63 -10.43 -0.42
C LEU A 143 7.66 -9.36 -0.06
N LEU A 144 7.26 -8.09 -0.10
CA LEU A 144 7.97 -6.99 0.56
C LEU A 144 7.32 -6.68 1.90
N GLY A 145 8.14 -6.54 2.92
CA GLY A 145 7.74 -5.98 4.21
C GLY A 145 7.93 -4.47 4.25
N GLY A 146 7.95 -3.93 5.45
CA GLY A 146 8.16 -2.51 5.72
C GLY A 146 8.18 -2.23 7.22
N PRO A 147 8.35 -0.98 7.64
CA PRO A 147 8.27 -0.58 9.03
C PRO A 147 6.84 -0.69 9.56
N LEU A 148 6.66 -0.74 10.89
CA LEU A 148 5.39 -0.99 11.60
C LEU A 148 4.22 -0.18 11.04
N ALA A 149 4.22 1.12 11.20
CA ALA A 149 3.10 2.01 10.87
C ALA A 149 3.38 2.91 9.65
N HIS A 150 4.18 2.43 8.71
CA HIS A 150 4.48 3.15 7.48
C HIS A 150 4.97 4.62 7.67
N PRO A 151 5.89 4.92 8.60
CA PRO A 151 6.37 6.28 8.82
C PRO A 151 7.29 6.74 7.69
N PHE A 152 7.35 8.06 7.43
CA PHE A 152 8.33 8.61 6.51
C PHE A 152 9.74 8.52 7.13
N GLN A 153 10.43 7.43 6.86
CA GLN A 153 11.66 7.01 7.53
C GLN A 153 12.79 8.07 7.56
N PRO A 154 12.98 8.92 6.52
CA PRO A 154 14.02 9.96 6.55
C PRO A 154 13.90 10.97 7.68
N LEU A 155 12.70 11.17 8.25
CA LEU A 155 12.43 12.12 9.34
C LEU A 155 12.42 11.47 10.73
N LEU A 156 12.76 10.18 10.82
CA LEU A 156 12.86 9.49 12.11
C LEU A 156 14.25 9.59 12.73
N ASP A 157 14.28 9.68 14.07
CA ASP A 157 15.50 9.37 14.84
C ASP A 157 16.00 7.97 14.44
N PRO A 158 17.29 7.75 14.26
CA PRO A 158 17.83 6.45 13.82
C PRO A 158 17.36 5.26 14.66
N ARG A 159 17.24 5.41 15.99
CA ARG A 159 16.74 4.36 16.90
C ARG A 159 15.27 4.04 16.66
N VAL A 160 14.45 5.06 16.45
CA VAL A 160 13.01 4.89 16.14
C VAL A 160 12.84 4.25 14.77
N ARG A 161 13.66 4.64 13.79
CA ARG A 161 13.67 4.06 12.44
C ARG A 161 14.03 2.58 12.46
N GLU A 162 15.12 2.22 13.14
CA GLU A 162 15.56 0.84 13.30
C GLU A 162 14.51 -0.01 14.02
N PHE A 163 13.93 0.51 15.12
CA PHE A 163 12.85 -0.16 15.85
C PHE A 163 11.63 -0.40 14.97
N ALA A 164 11.15 0.62 14.25
CA ALA A 164 10.00 0.52 13.37
C ALA A 164 10.21 -0.51 12.26
N LEU A 165 11.41 -0.52 11.65
CA LEU A 165 11.77 -1.47 10.58
C LEU A 165 11.84 -2.91 11.11
N ASN A 166 12.61 -3.15 12.17
CA ASN A 166 12.75 -4.49 12.74
C ASN A 166 11.43 -5.01 13.29
N GLY A 167 10.64 -4.15 13.93
CA GLY A 167 9.29 -4.48 14.40
C GLY A 167 8.35 -4.88 13.27
N GLY A 168 8.37 -4.15 12.17
CA GLY A 168 7.53 -4.45 11.01
C GLY A 168 7.92 -5.74 10.29
N LEU A 169 9.22 -5.99 10.12
CA LEU A 169 9.72 -7.26 9.57
C LEU A 169 9.38 -8.46 10.48
N ALA A 170 9.40 -8.26 11.80
CA ALA A 170 9.00 -9.27 12.76
C ALA A 170 7.49 -9.53 12.72
N ASP A 171 6.66 -8.47 12.61
CA ASP A 171 5.20 -8.61 12.44
C ASP A 171 4.85 -9.41 11.19
N THR A 172 5.48 -9.08 10.07
CA THR A 172 5.29 -9.82 8.82
C THR A 172 5.68 -11.30 8.97
N ALA A 173 6.81 -11.58 9.65
CA ALA A 173 7.24 -12.95 9.90
C ALA A 173 6.26 -13.72 10.80
N LEU A 174 5.68 -13.07 11.81
CA LEU A 174 4.68 -13.68 12.69
C LEU A 174 3.38 -14.00 11.95
N ARG A 175 2.89 -13.10 11.11
CA ARG A 175 1.64 -13.27 10.35
C ARG A 175 1.79 -14.26 9.20
N LEU A 176 2.86 -14.15 8.42
CA LEU A 176 3.01 -14.84 7.14
C LEU A 176 4.04 -15.98 7.17
N GLY A 177 4.69 -16.21 8.31
CA GLY A 177 5.66 -17.30 8.48
C GLY A 177 7.00 -17.09 7.77
N THR A 178 7.20 -15.96 7.10
CA THR A 178 8.41 -15.62 6.35
C THR A 178 8.85 -14.21 6.66
N ARG A 179 10.13 -14.02 7.05
CA ARG A 179 10.74 -12.69 7.18
C ARG A 179 11.12 -12.19 5.80
N PRO A 180 10.57 -11.07 5.32
CA PRO A 180 10.93 -10.53 4.01
C PRO A 180 12.39 -10.05 3.98
N GLU A 181 13.08 -10.32 2.88
CA GLU A 181 14.41 -9.75 2.59
C GLU A 181 14.32 -8.50 1.72
N GLY A 182 13.14 -8.14 1.24
CA GLY A 182 12.84 -6.92 0.53
C GLY A 182 11.85 -6.08 1.30
N ILE A 183 11.93 -4.75 1.14
CA ILE A 183 10.97 -3.82 1.74
C ILE A 183 10.43 -2.85 0.71
N TRP A 184 9.21 -2.38 0.97
CA TRP A 184 8.77 -1.10 0.46
C TRP A 184 9.20 -0.03 1.46
N ALA A 185 10.16 0.82 1.07
CA ALA A 185 10.48 2.01 1.86
C ALA A 185 9.27 2.97 1.76
N PRO A 186 8.61 3.33 2.87
CA PRO A 186 7.46 4.23 2.85
C PRO A 186 7.69 5.44 1.94
N GLU A 187 6.78 5.67 0.98
CA GLU A 187 6.84 6.77 0.01
C GLU A 187 8.08 6.75 -0.91
N CYS A 188 8.75 5.60 -1.02
CA CYS A 188 10.10 5.51 -1.57
C CYS A 188 11.06 6.54 -0.92
N GLY A 189 10.81 6.88 0.33
CA GLY A 189 11.56 7.86 1.11
C GLY A 189 12.95 7.33 1.48
N TYR A 190 13.98 8.09 1.12
CA TYR A 190 15.36 7.71 1.38
C TYR A 190 16.21 8.91 1.81
N ALA A 191 17.14 8.68 2.75
CA ALA A 191 18.24 9.55 3.11
C ALA A 191 19.55 8.75 3.06
N PRO A 192 20.68 9.36 2.63
CA PRO A 192 21.99 8.71 2.65
C PRO A 192 22.32 8.14 4.04
N GLY A 193 22.79 6.89 4.07
CA GLY A 193 23.10 6.15 5.30
C GLY A 193 22.02 5.16 5.73
N MET A 194 20.77 5.29 5.24
CA MET A 194 19.70 4.35 5.58
C MET A 194 19.94 2.93 5.06
N GLU A 195 20.73 2.79 4.01
CA GLU A 195 21.16 1.48 3.49
C GLU A 195 21.89 0.64 4.54
N ASN A 196 22.60 1.29 5.47
CA ASN A 196 23.27 0.58 6.57
C ASN A 196 22.26 0.00 7.57
N ASP A 197 21.19 0.75 7.90
CA ASP A 197 20.11 0.25 8.75
C ASP A 197 19.38 -0.91 8.07
N TYR A 198 19.18 -0.83 6.75
CA TYR A 198 18.57 -1.89 5.96
C TYR A 198 19.45 -3.16 5.96
N ALA A 199 20.75 -2.99 5.72
CA ALA A 199 21.70 -4.11 5.78
C ALA A 199 21.71 -4.76 7.17
N ALA A 200 21.76 -3.97 8.24
CA ALA A 200 21.73 -4.44 9.63
C ALA A 200 20.44 -5.20 9.96
N ALA A 201 19.28 -4.80 9.37
CA ALA A 201 18.01 -5.48 9.52
C ALA A 201 17.89 -6.75 8.64
N GLY A 202 18.88 -7.07 7.80
CA GLY A 202 18.87 -8.19 6.87
C GLY A 202 18.06 -7.93 5.59
N VAL A 203 17.76 -6.67 5.29
CA VAL A 203 17.14 -6.25 4.04
C VAL A 203 18.17 -6.29 2.93
N ARG A 204 17.84 -6.91 1.82
CA ARG A 204 18.69 -7.06 0.64
C ARG A 204 18.27 -6.20 -0.55
N ARG A 205 17.03 -5.71 -0.55
CA ARG A 205 16.47 -4.92 -1.65
C ARG A 205 15.31 -4.02 -1.19
N PHE A 206 15.18 -2.88 -1.85
CA PHE A 206 14.11 -1.92 -1.61
C PHE A 206 13.76 -1.13 -2.86
N MET A 207 12.58 -0.48 -2.86
CA MET A 207 12.11 0.34 -3.97
C MET A 207 12.50 1.81 -3.77
N VAL A 208 12.89 2.44 -4.88
CA VAL A 208 13.05 3.89 -5.01
C VAL A 208 12.37 4.39 -6.27
N ASP A 209 12.15 5.70 -6.38
CA ASP A 209 11.67 6.26 -7.64
C ASP A 209 12.80 6.39 -8.68
N GLY A 210 12.47 6.36 -9.97
CA GLY A 210 13.44 6.40 -11.06
C GLY A 210 14.45 7.54 -11.00
N PRO A 211 14.05 8.78 -10.68
CA PRO A 211 14.98 9.90 -10.53
C PRO A 211 16.05 9.70 -9.47
N SER A 212 15.79 8.91 -8.43
CA SER A 212 16.78 8.58 -7.39
C SER A 212 17.99 7.81 -7.97
N LEU A 213 17.75 7.00 -9.01
CA LEU A 213 18.80 6.34 -9.81
C LEU A 213 19.26 7.16 -11.01
N ARG A 214 18.98 8.47 -11.03
CA ARG A 214 19.30 9.36 -12.15
C ARG A 214 18.71 8.91 -13.49
N GLY A 215 17.59 8.18 -13.45
CA GLY A 215 16.93 7.56 -14.61
C GLY A 215 17.55 6.24 -15.09
N GLU A 216 18.62 5.77 -14.47
CA GLU A 216 19.30 4.51 -14.79
C GLU A 216 18.59 3.31 -14.14
N THR A 217 17.34 3.04 -14.57
CA THR A 217 16.45 2.03 -13.96
C THR A 217 16.55 0.64 -14.60
N TRP A 218 17.45 0.47 -15.56
CA TRP A 218 17.60 -0.76 -16.34
C TRP A 218 18.18 -1.96 -15.56
N ALA A 219 18.69 -1.74 -14.35
CA ALA A 219 19.18 -2.74 -13.42
C ALA A 219 19.05 -2.21 -11.98
N ALA A 220 18.99 -3.13 -11.01
CA ALA A 220 19.12 -2.78 -9.60
C ALA A 220 20.54 -2.31 -9.29
N ARG A 221 20.72 -1.46 -8.30
CA ARG A 221 22.03 -0.88 -7.94
C ARG A 221 22.35 -1.13 -6.47
N PRO A 222 23.51 -1.70 -6.14
CA PRO A 222 24.02 -1.68 -4.76
C PRO A 222 24.14 -0.22 -4.27
N VAL A 223 23.80 0.04 -3.01
CA VAL A 223 23.79 1.40 -2.45
C VAL A 223 24.96 1.61 -1.50
N GLY A 224 25.75 2.65 -1.78
CA GLY A 224 26.96 2.93 -1.00
C GLY A 224 27.92 1.75 -0.97
N ASP A 225 28.45 1.45 0.21
CA ASP A 225 29.35 0.32 0.45
C ASP A 225 28.62 -0.97 0.89
N THR A 226 27.28 -1.04 0.70
CA THR A 226 26.46 -2.19 1.09
C THR A 226 26.07 -3.06 -0.09
N ASP A 227 25.66 -4.32 0.19
CA ASP A 227 25.06 -5.22 -0.78
C ASP A 227 23.53 -5.01 -0.94
N VAL A 228 22.96 -3.97 -0.32
CA VAL A 228 21.54 -3.67 -0.40
C VAL A 228 21.22 -3.04 -1.75
N LEU A 229 20.29 -3.64 -2.48
CA LEU A 229 19.96 -3.25 -3.84
C LEU A 229 18.76 -2.28 -3.87
N ALA A 230 18.94 -1.13 -4.49
CA ALA A 230 17.85 -0.24 -4.86
C ALA A 230 17.30 -0.60 -6.25
N PHE A 231 16.00 -0.81 -6.34
CA PHE A 231 15.26 -0.99 -7.59
C PHE A 231 14.52 0.29 -7.93
N GLY A 232 14.75 0.83 -9.11
CA GLY A 232 14.13 2.07 -9.55
C GLY A 232 12.88 1.83 -10.39
N ARG A 233 11.81 2.55 -10.07
CA ARG A 233 10.59 2.58 -10.88
C ARG A 233 10.89 3.22 -12.25
N ASP A 234 10.61 2.51 -13.36
CA ASP A 234 10.71 3.08 -14.71
C ASP A 234 9.51 4.00 -14.98
N LEU A 235 9.77 5.30 -15.04
CA LEU A 235 8.70 6.29 -15.19
C LEU A 235 8.08 6.30 -16.59
N GLU A 236 8.81 5.91 -17.64
CA GLU A 236 8.29 5.85 -18.99
C GLU A 236 7.16 4.82 -19.10
N VAL A 237 7.35 3.67 -18.48
CA VAL A 237 6.34 2.60 -18.43
C VAL A 237 5.27 2.89 -17.36
N THR A 238 5.67 3.28 -16.16
CA THR A 238 4.73 3.49 -15.06
C THR A 238 3.71 4.59 -15.36
N TYR A 239 4.12 5.67 -16.03
CA TYR A 239 3.23 6.79 -16.32
C TYR A 239 2.21 6.51 -17.43
N ARG A 240 2.28 5.36 -18.11
CA ARG A 240 1.15 4.92 -18.94
C ARG A 240 -0.11 4.72 -18.11
N VAL A 241 0.03 4.28 -16.88
CA VAL A 241 -1.08 4.09 -15.93
C VAL A 241 -1.22 5.29 -15.00
N TRP A 242 -0.16 5.68 -14.30
CA TRP A 242 -0.18 6.65 -13.20
C TRP A 242 0.01 8.11 -13.64
N SER A 243 -0.38 8.49 -14.83
CA SER A 243 -0.30 9.87 -15.26
C SER A 243 -1.63 10.61 -15.06
N PRO A 244 -1.68 11.71 -14.28
CA PRO A 244 -2.91 12.51 -14.16
C PRO A 244 -3.35 13.17 -15.46
N LYS A 245 -2.43 13.29 -16.41
CA LYS A 245 -2.72 13.92 -17.73
C LYS A 245 -3.14 12.93 -18.81
N ALA A 246 -2.57 11.73 -18.81
CA ALA A 246 -2.69 10.79 -19.91
C ALA A 246 -2.75 9.32 -19.48
N GLY A 247 -2.84 9.03 -18.17
CA GLY A 247 -2.94 7.65 -17.67
C GLY A 247 -4.24 6.98 -18.07
N TYR A 248 -4.19 5.67 -18.25
CA TYR A 248 -5.34 4.85 -18.65
C TYR A 248 -6.59 5.06 -17.79
N PRO A 249 -6.50 5.14 -16.44
CA PRO A 249 -7.69 5.28 -15.59
C PRO A 249 -8.57 6.48 -15.92
N GLY A 250 -8.01 7.53 -16.50
CA GLY A 250 -8.73 8.74 -16.93
C GLY A 250 -9.42 8.64 -18.29
N HIS A 251 -9.46 7.46 -18.92
CA HIS A 251 -10.09 7.30 -20.23
C HIS A 251 -11.61 7.43 -20.17
N ALA A 252 -12.20 8.07 -21.17
CA ALA A 252 -13.62 8.43 -21.21
C ALA A 252 -14.61 7.23 -21.05
N ALA A 253 -14.20 6.03 -21.43
CA ALA A 253 -15.01 4.82 -21.35
C ALA A 253 -15.01 4.17 -19.96
N TYR A 254 -13.99 4.41 -19.14
CA TYR A 254 -13.83 3.75 -17.84
C TYR A 254 -14.76 4.31 -16.79
N ARG A 255 -15.03 3.48 -15.78
CA ARG A 255 -15.89 3.86 -14.66
C ARG A 255 -15.29 5.02 -13.89
N ASP A 256 -16.09 6.05 -13.63
CA ASP A 256 -15.64 7.23 -12.91
C ASP A 256 -15.54 6.98 -11.41
N PHE A 257 -14.39 7.26 -10.85
CA PHE A 257 -14.13 7.10 -9.42
C PHE A 257 -14.84 8.18 -8.57
N HIS A 258 -14.99 9.39 -9.10
CA HIS A 258 -15.40 10.57 -8.31
C HIS A 258 -16.90 10.80 -8.27
N THR A 259 -17.66 10.31 -9.26
CA THR A 259 -19.09 10.62 -9.39
C THR A 259 -19.95 9.57 -8.70
N TRP A 260 -20.63 9.99 -7.64
CA TRP A 260 -21.57 9.18 -6.87
C TRP A 260 -23.02 9.48 -7.26
N GLN A 261 -23.81 8.45 -7.37
CA GLN A 261 -25.27 8.54 -7.35
C GLN A 261 -25.72 8.46 -5.88
N HIS A 262 -25.81 9.63 -5.23
CA HIS A 262 -26.02 9.74 -3.78
C HIS A 262 -27.30 9.03 -3.29
N GLU A 263 -28.35 8.99 -4.11
CA GLU A 263 -29.63 8.35 -3.78
C GLU A 263 -29.48 6.84 -3.52
N VAL A 264 -28.59 6.18 -4.23
CA VAL A 264 -28.32 4.74 -4.10
C VAL A 264 -26.96 4.40 -3.53
N GLY A 265 -26.07 5.40 -3.38
CA GLY A 265 -24.70 5.18 -2.87
C GLY A 265 -23.83 4.31 -3.77
N LEU A 266 -23.99 4.42 -5.11
CA LEU A 266 -23.21 3.69 -6.11
C LEU A 266 -22.57 4.66 -7.11
N LYS A 267 -21.46 4.22 -7.74
CA LYS A 267 -20.79 4.93 -8.84
C LYS A 267 -21.29 4.37 -10.17
N ALA A 268 -22.20 5.06 -10.83
CA ALA A 268 -22.87 4.57 -12.03
C ALA A 268 -22.41 5.25 -13.34
N ALA A 269 -21.55 6.26 -13.25
CA ALA A 269 -21.07 7.01 -14.40
C ALA A 269 -19.73 6.48 -14.92
N ARG A 270 -19.47 6.71 -16.22
CA ARG A 270 -18.14 6.65 -16.79
C ARG A 270 -17.48 8.04 -16.78
N VAL A 271 -16.16 8.10 -16.95
CA VAL A 271 -15.41 9.36 -17.00
C VAL A 271 -15.99 10.34 -18.03
N THR A 272 -16.41 9.83 -19.19
CA THR A 272 -17.06 10.60 -20.28
C THR A 272 -16.13 11.63 -20.92
N GLY A 273 -15.45 12.43 -20.12
CA GLY A 273 -14.45 13.42 -20.52
C GLY A 273 -13.96 14.23 -19.33
N LYS A 274 -12.75 14.80 -19.44
CA LYS A 274 -12.08 15.52 -18.33
C LYS A 274 -12.79 16.81 -17.90
N THR A 275 -13.59 17.40 -18.78
CA THR A 275 -14.30 18.68 -18.55
C THR A 275 -15.80 18.49 -18.42
N VAL A 276 -16.27 17.24 -18.37
CA VAL A 276 -17.70 16.94 -18.21
C VAL A 276 -18.08 17.01 -16.75
N GLU A 277 -19.07 17.83 -16.43
CA GLU A 277 -19.57 17.99 -15.07
C GLU A 277 -20.22 16.68 -14.56
N PRO A 278 -20.18 16.40 -13.25
CA PRO A 278 -20.69 15.16 -12.69
C PRO A 278 -22.12 14.77 -13.12
N GLN A 279 -23.03 15.73 -13.20
CA GLN A 279 -24.43 15.52 -13.60
C GLN A 279 -24.61 15.21 -15.10
N ASP A 280 -23.63 15.55 -15.95
CA ASP A 280 -23.66 15.37 -17.40
C ASP A 280 -22.89 14.12 -17.86
N LYS A 281 -22.30 13.37 -16.91
CA LYS A 281 -21.56 12.15 -17.24
C LYS A 281 -22.51 11.04 -17.69
N ALA A 282 -22.10 10.35 -18.75
CA ALA A 282 -22.85 9.23 -19.28
C ALA A 282 -22.79 7.99 -18.36
N PRO A 283 -23.81 7.12 -18.39
CA PRO A 283 -23.78 5.85 -17.68
C PRO A 283 -22.55 5.01 -18.06
N TYR A 284 -22.07 4.24 -17.10
CA TYR A 284 -20.98 3.29 -17.33
C TYR A 284 -21.46 2.14 -18.22
N ASP A 285 -20.69 1.85 -19.25
CA ASP A 285 -20.91 0.75 -20.20
C ASP A 285 -19.75 -0.24 -20.12
N PRO A 286 -19.94 -1.43 -19.51
CA PRO A 286 -18.89 -2.45 -19.38
C PRO A 286 -18.36 -2.96 -20.72
N ALA A 287 -19.18 -3.03 -21.77
CA ALA A 287 -18.74 -3.51 -23.08
C ALA A 287 -17.78 -2.49 -23.72
N LEU A 288 -18.13 -1.21 -23.69
CA LEU A 288 -17.25 -0.14 -24.16
C LEU A 288 -15.92 -0.10 -23.37
N ALA A 289 -15.98 -0.30 -22.05
CA ALA A 289 -14.79 -0.35 -21.21
C ALA A 289 -13.90 -1.55 -21.57
N ALA A 290 -14.46 -2.73 -21.84
CA ALA A 290 -13.72 -3.93 -22.23
C ALA A 290 -12.97 -3.75 -23.55
N ASP A 291 -13.57 -3.15 -24.58
CA ASP A 291 -12.93 -2.89 -25.87
C ASP A 291 -11.70 -1.97 -25.70
N VAL A 292 -11.83 -0.93 -24.86
CA VAL A 292 -10.73 -0.02 -24.53
C VAL A 292 -9.66 -0.70 -23.72
N LEU A 293 -10.04 -1.57 -22.80
CA LEU A 293 -9.12 -2.33 -21.96
C LEU A 293 -8.16 -3.17 -22.79
N GLU A 294 -8.66 -3.90 -23.80
CA GLU A 294 -7.81 -4.67 -24.72
C GLU A 294 -6.79 -3.78 -25.43
N THR A 295 -7.22 -2.59 -25.83
CA THR A 295 -6.32 -1.61 -26.47
C THR A 295 -5.22 -1.17 -25.53
N HIS A 296 -5.56 -0.88 -24.25
CA HIS A 296 -4.59 -0.45 -23.26
C HIS A 296 -3.67 -1.58 -22.78
N VAL A 297 -4.11 -2.83 -22.78
CA VAL A 297 -3.23 -3.98 -22.55
C VAL A 297 -2.18 -4.08 -23.67
N LYS A 298 -2.60 -3.99 -24.94
CA LYS A 298 -1.69 -4.02 -26.11
C LYS A 298 -0.70 -2.86 -26.09
N ASP A 299 -1.17 -1.64 -25.83
CA ASP A 299 -0.33 -0.44 -25.74
C ASP A 299 0.72 -0.54 -24.62
N PHE A 300 0.34 -1.08 -23.46
CA PHE A 300 1.28 -1.27 -22.36
C PHE A 300 2.35 -2.32 -22.68
N VAL A 301 1.96 -3.46 -23.23
CA VAL A 301 2.89 -4.52 -23.64
C VAL A 301 3.87 -4.00 -24.69
N GLU A 302 3.39 -3.27 -25.71
CA GLU A 302 4.24 -2.65 -26.71
C GLU A 302 5.19 -1.61 -26.11
N THR A 303 4.72 -0.81 -25.14
CA THR A 303 5.54 0.15 -24.41
C THR A 303 6.67 -0.56 -23.66
N VAL A 304 6.38 -1.62 -22.92
CA VAL A 304 7.38 -2.42 -22.19
C VAL A 304 8.41 -3.01 -23.15
N VAL A 305 7.97 -3.67 -24.22
CA VAL A 305 8.87 -4.27 -25.23
C VAL A 305 9.78 -3.21 -25.88
N THR A 306 9.19 -2.08 -26.27
CA THR A 306 9.93 -0.97 -26.88
C THR A 306 10.97 -0.42 -25.93
N ARG A 307 10.62 -0.23 -24.65
CA ARG A 307 11.52 0.23 -23.60
C ARG A 307 12.66 -0.74 -23.38
N LEU A 308 12.38 -2.04 -23.22
CA LEU A 308 13.39 -3.08 -23.04
C LEU A 308 14.37 -3.13 -24.23
N ARG A 309 13.86 -3.07 -25.46
CA ARG A 309 14.72 -3.00 -26.67
C ARG A 309 15.60 -1.76 -26.70
N SER A 310 15.05 -0.63 -26.29
CA SER A 310 15.82 0.62 -26.23
C SER A 310 16.95 0.52 -25.20
N LEU A 311 16.66 0.06 -23.98
CA LEU A 311 17.63 -0.14 -22.92
C LEU A 311 18.69 -1.18 -23.31
N LYS A 312 18.30 -2.30 -23.95
CA LYS A 312 19.23 -3.31 -24.46
C LYS A 312 20.21 -2.74 -25.47
N ARG A 313 19.75 -1.86 -26.40
CA ARG A 313 20.64 -1.19 -27.35
C ARG A 313 21.59 -0.21 -26.63
N GLN A 314 21.09 0.50 -25.63
CA GLN A 314 21.89 1.49 -24.88
C GLN A 314 22.98 0.84 -24.03
N HIS A 315 22.68 -0.27 -23.37
CA HIS A 315 23.57 -0.90 -22.40
C HIS A 315 24.27 -2.17 -22.89
N GLY A 316 23.97 -2.66 -24.10
CA GLY A 316 24.61 -3.83 -24.71
C GLY A 316 24.28 -5.17 -24.03
N ARG A 317 23.30 -5.21 -23.10
CA ARG A 317 22.87 -6.41 -22.38
C ARG A 317 21.35 -6.40 -22.16
N GLU A 318 20.79 -7.55 -21.75
CA GLU A 318 19.39 -7.60 -21.35
C GLU A 318 19.11 -6.65 -20.20
N ALA A 319 18.01 -5.92 -20.31
CA ALA A 319 17.60 -4.90 -19.37
C ALA A 319 16.41 -5.34 -18.51
N LEU A 320 16.26 -4.66 -17.39
CA LEU A 320 15.12 -4.73 -16.49
C LEU A 320 14.22 -3.50 -16.69
N VAL A 321 12.91 -3.70 -16.63
CA VAL A 321 11.91 -2.64 -16.44
C VAL A 321 11.11 -2.96 -15.20
N VAL A 322 11.02 -2.03 -14.27
CA VAL A 322 10.21 -2.15 -13.05
C VAL A 322 9.07 -1.14 -13.12
N ALA A 323 7.84 -1.62 -13.12
CA ALA A 323 6.65 -0.79 -12.90
C ALA A 323 6.18 -0.95 -11.45
N ALA A 324 5.87 0.17 -10.79
CA ALA A 324 5.42 0.15 -9.40
C ALA A 324 4.23 1.07 -9.17
N TYR A 325 3.24 0.56 -8.43
CA TYR A 325 1.96 1.20 -8.16
C TYR A 325 1.44 0.86 -6.76
N ASP A 326 0.49 1.68 -6.27
CA ASP A 326 -0.35 1.29 -5.16
C ASP A 326 -1.35 0.20 -5.61
N THR A 327 -1.58 -0.80 -4.77
CA THR A 327 -2.54 -1.88 -5.05
C THR A 327 -3.96 -1.33 -5.19
N GLU A 328 -4.30 -0.30 -4.42
CA GLU A 328 -5.60 0.35 -4.38
C GLU A 328 -5.96 1.05 -5.70
N LEU A 329 -4.96 1.33 -6.53
CA LEU A 329 -5.20 1.78 -7.91
C LEU A 329 -6.05 0.78 -8.68
N PHE A 330 -5.76 -0.52 -8.52
CA PHE A 330 -6.39 -1.59 -9.29
C PHE A 330 -7.68 -2.06 -8.62
N GLY A 331 -8.80 -1.49 -9.06
CA GLY A 331 -10.15 -1.80 -8.61
C GLY A 331 -10.81 -0.70 -7.77
N HIS A 332 -10.12 -0.15 -6.76
CA HIS A 332 -10.68 0.92 -5.95
C HIS A 332 -10.69 2.26 -6.68
N TRP A 333 -9.55 2.72 -7.22
CA TRP A 333 -9.48 3.98 -7.99
C TRP A 333 -9.73 3.76 -9.48
N TRP A 334 -9.34 2.63 -10.02
CA TRP A 334 -9.56 2.22 -11.40
C TRP A 334 -10.29 0.88 -11.46
N HIS A 335 -11.59 0.94 -11.67
CA HIS A 335 -12.48 -0.22 -11.63
C HIS A 335 -12.01 -1.39 -12.54
N GLU A 336 -11.51 -1.08 -13.73
CA GLU A 336 -11.05 -2.07 -14.72
C GLU A 336 -9.62 -2.57 -14.43
N GLY A 337 -8.96 -2.00 -13.43
CA GLY A 337 -7.56 -2.29 -13.08
C GLY A 337 -7.23 -3.77 -12.89
N PRO A 338 -7.99 -4.57 -12.14
CA PRO A 338 -7.71 -6.00 -11.98
C PRO A 338 -7.74 -6.79 -13.29
N ALA A 339 -8.70 -6.50 -14.17
CA ALA A 339 -8.79 -7.13 -15.50
C ALA A 339 -7.63 -6.69 -16.41
N TRP A 340 -7.22 -5.43 -16.32
CA TRP A 340 -6.04 -4.94 -17.03
C TRP A 340 -4.77 -5.63 -16.56
N LEU A 341 -4.57 -5.79 -15.25
CA LEU A 341 -3.42 -6.51 -14.68
C LEU A 341 -3.34 -7.94 -15.21
N GLU A 342 -4.47 -8.66 -15.17
CA GLU A 342 -4.54 -10.02 -15.72
C GLU A 342 -4.14 -10.06 -17.19
N GLY A 343 -4.72 -9.18 -18.00
CA GLY A 343 -4.41 -9.06 -19.42
C GLY A 343 -2.92 -8.82 -19.70
N VAL A 344 -2.31 -7.88 -18.98
CA VAL A 344 -0.89 -7.54 -19.13
C VAL A 344 0.01 -8.71 -18.70
N LEU A 345 -0.24 -9.29 -17.52
CA LEU A 345 0.58 -10.39 -17.00
C LEU A 345 0.47 -11.67 -17.83
N ARG A 346 -0.63 -11.84 -18.59
CA ARG A 346 -0.76 -12.92 -19.58
C ARG A 346 -0.06 -12.59 -20.89
N ALA A 347 -0.15 -11.37 -21.38
CA ALA A 347 0.34 -10.99 -22.69
C ALA A 347 1.86 -10.73 -22.77
N LEU A 348 2.50 -10.28 -21.68
CA LEU A 348 3.93 -10.00 -21.65
C LEU A 348 4.80 -11.24 -21.99
N PRO A 349 4.55 -12.45 -21.43
CA PRO A 349 5.30 -13.65 -21.81
C PRO A 349 5.14 -14.01 -23.29
N ASP A 350 3.94 -13.85 -23.86
CA ASP A 350 3.68 -14.10 -25.28
C ASP A 350 4.44 -13.12 -26.18
N ALA A 351 4.72 -11.92 -25.68
CA ALA A 351 5.58 -10.94 -26.36
C ALA A 351 7.09 -11.15 -26.14
N GLY A 352 7.49 -12.27 -25.52
CA GLY A 352 8.88 -12.62 -25.26
C GLY A 352 9.53 -11.91 -24.08
N VAL A 353 8.74 -11.30 -23.20
CA VAL A 353 9.21 -10.64 -21.98
C VAL A 353 9.19 -11.63 -20.82
N ARG A 354 10.31 -11.74 -20.09
CA ARG A 354 10.35 -12.49 -18.83
C ARG A 354 9.66 -11.68 -17.74
N VAL A 355 8.53 -12.16 -17.25
CA VAL A 355 7.88 -11.61 -16.06
C VAL A 355 8.43 -12.32 -14.83
N THR A 356 8.87 -11.56 -13.82
CA THR A 356 9.40 -12.10 -12.57
C THR A 356 9.29 -11.09 -11.42
N THR A 357 9.74 -11.49 -10.23
CA THR A 357 9.82 -10.66 -9.02
C THR A 357 11.13 -9.87 -8.96
N LEU A 358 11.26 -8.93 -8.02
CA LEU A 358 12.53 -8.23 -7.78
C LEU A 358 13.63 -9.22 -7.38
N LYS A 359 13.29 -10.22 -6.54
CA LYS A 359 14.20 -11.32 -6.20
C LYS A 359 14.64 -12.08 -7.44
N GLY A 360 13.70 -12.50 -8.28
CA GLY A 360 13.99 -13.22 -9.51
C GLY A 360 14.82 -12.41 -10.51
N ALA A 361 14.64 -11.09 -10.58
CA ALA A 361 15.47 -10.20 -11.40
C ALA A 361 16.91 -10.10 -10.86
N MET A 362 17.06 -10.00 -9.54
CA MET A 362 18.37 -10.02 -8.88
C MET A 362 19.12 -11.34 -9.18
N GLU A 363 18.45 -12.48 -8.99
CA GLU A 363 19.00 -13.82 -9.25
C GLU A 363 19.34 -14.04 -10.73
N ALA A 364 18.63 -13.38 -11.64
CA ALA A 364 18.94 -13.36 -13.07
C ALA A 364 20.12 -12.43 -13.45
N GLY A 365 20.72 -11.75 -12.47
CA GLY A 365 21.89 -10.90 -12.69
C GLY A 365 21.55 -9.49 -13.21
N HIS A 366 20.32 -9.02 -13.04
CA HIS A 366 19.98 -7.62 -13.33
C HIS A 366 20.48 -6.67 -12.24
N VAL A 367 21.80 -6.71 -12.01
CA VAL A 367 22.52 -5.87 -11.05
C VAL A 367 23.57 -5.05 -11.80
N GLY A 368 23.60 -3.75 -11.55
CA GLY A 368 24.55 -2.79 -12.10
C GLY A 368 25.61 -2.38 -11.06
N GLU A 369 26.37 -1.34 -11.42
CA GLU A 369 27.42 -0.80 -10.55
C GLU A 369 26.82 -0.10 -9.31
N PRO A 370 27.54 -0.05 -8.18
CA PRO A 370 27.13 0.67 -6.99
C PRO A 370 26.79 2.15 -7.26
N ILE A 371 25.94 2.72 -6.43
CA ILE A 371 25.52 4.12 -6.52
C ILE A 371 25.37 4.75 -5.14
N ASP A 372 25.74 6.03 -5.04
CA ASP A 372 25.33 6.88 -3.93
C ASP A 372 23.95 7.49 -4.25
N LEU A 373 22.94 7.09 -3.49
CA LEU A 373 21.59 7.61 -3.65
C LEU A 373 21.45 8.98 -2.98
N PRO A 374 20.82 9.95 -3.65
CA PRO A 374 20.46 11.22 -3.02
C PRO A 374 19.24 11.06 -2.11
N SER A 375 19.03 12.01 -1.19
CA SER A 375 17.74 12.17 -0.51
C SER A 375 16.61 12.28 -1.52
N SER A 376 15.57 11.46 -1.37
CA SER A 376 14.52 11.32 -2.38
C SER A 376 13.21 10.76 -1.83
N SER A 377 12.17 10.82 -2.63
CA SER A 377 10.89 10.14 -2.46
C SER A 377 10.20 9.97 -3.83
N TRP A 378 9.05 9.30 -3.86
CA TRP A 378 8.23 9.25 -5.08
C TRP A 378 7.18 10.37 -5.17
N GLY A 379 7.09 11.20 -4.15
CA GLY A 379 6.16 12.32 -4.07
C GLY A 379 6.39 13.40 -5.12
N SER A 380 5.58 14.44 -5.05
CA SER A 380 5.71 15.62 -5.92
C SER A 380 7.08 16.27 -5.73
N GLY A 381 7.77 16.53 -6.83
CA GLY A 381 9.13 17.10 -6.82
C GLY A 381 10.22 16.07 -6.60
N LYS A 382 9.89 14.83 -6.25
CA LYS A 382 10.83 13.72 -6.02
C LYS A 382 11.80 13.96 -4.86
N ASP A 383 11.46 14.89 -3.99
CA ASP A 383 12.13 15.25 -2.74
C ASP A 383 11.17 15.03 -1.56
N TRP A 384 11.44 15.60 -0.40
CA TRP A 384 10.64 15.42 0.81
C TRP A 384 9.53 16.46 1.02
N ARG A 385 9.31 17.38 0.06
CA ARG A 385 8.36 18.51 0.22
C ARG A 385 6.93 18.13 0.57
N VAL A 386 6.51 16.90 0.30
CA VAL A 386 5.18 16.38 0.69
C VAL A 386 5.13 16.09 2.19
N TRP A 387 6.23 15.63 2.78
CA TRP A 387 6.33 15.20 4.18
C TRP A 387 7.12 16.17 5.07
N ASP A 388 7.90 17.09 4.47
CA ASP A 388 8.72 18.11 5.14
C ASP A 388 8.57 19.48 4.45
N GLY A 389 7.36 19.78 3.95
CA GLY A 389 7.04 21.06 3.34
C GLY A 389 6.40 22.05 4.29
N GLU A 390 6.20 23.27 3.81
CA GLU A 390 5.63 24.38 4.62
C GLU A 390 4.22 24.04 5.16
N GLN A 391 3.39 23.30 4.40
CA GLN A 391 2.02 22.92 4.79
C GLN A 391 1.95 22.01 6.01
N VAL A 392 3.04 21.26 6.29
CA VAL A 392 3.12 20.25 7.34
C VAL A 392 4.22 20.51 8.35
N LYS A 393 4.84 21.67 8.32
CA LYS A 393 5.96 22.05 9.17
C LYS A 393 5.66 21.93 10.66
N ASP A 394 4.44 22.25 11.06
CA ASP A 394 3.94 22.08 12.43
C ASP A 394 3.87 20.59 12.82
N MET A 395 3.45 19.71 11.89
CA MET A 395 3.41 18.25 12.11
C MET A 395 4.83 17.66 12.20
N VAL A 396 5.75 18.13 11.37
CA VAL A 396 7.17 17.71 11.44
C VAL A 396 7.76 18.06 12.81
N ALA A 397 7.54 19.28 13.29
CA ALA A 397 8.01 19.70 14.62
C ALA A 397 7.34 18.89 15.75
N ALA A 398 6.04 18.61 15.65
CA ALA A 398 5.31 17.79 16.61
C ALA A 398 5.82 16.33 16.62
N ASN A 399 6.09 15.76 15.46
CA ASN A 399 6.64 14.41 15.31
C ASN A 399 8.07 14.29 15.87
N ALA A 400 8.92 15.29 15.66
CA ALA A 400 10.25 15.32 16.27
C ALA A 400 10.16 15.36 17.81
N ALA A 401 9.32 16.25 18.34
CA ALA A 401 9.12 16.35 19.80
C ALA A 401 8.45 15.08 20.39
N LEU A 402 7.59 14.38 19.63
CA LEU A 402 7.04 13.08 20.02
C LEU A 402 8.13 12.02 20.14
N GLN A 403 9.04 11.95 19.18
CA GLN A 403 10.16 11.00 19.20
C GLN A 403 11.08 11.24 20.39
N ASP A 404 11.39 12.50 20.74
CA ASP A 404 12.17 12.83 21.94
C ASP A 404 11.49 12.30 23.21
N ARG A 405 10.18 12.55 23.37
CA ARG A 405 9.41 12.06 24.52
C ARG A 405 9.29 10.54 24.56
N LEU A 406 9.20 9.89 23.41
CA LEU A 406 9.19 8.43 23.26
C LEU A 406 10.51 7.84 23.75
N LEU A 407 11.63 8.39 23.31
CA LEU A 407 12.96 7.93 23.70
C LEU A 407 13.23 8.17 25.21
N ASP A 408 12.75 9.29 25.76
CA ASP A 408 12.81 9.56 27.20
C ASP A 408 11.98 8.53 28.00
N LEU A 409 10.77 8.18 27.51
CA LEU A 409 9.93 7.18 28.16
C LEU A 409 10.65 5.82 28.23
N VAL A 410 11.16 5.33 27.10
CA VAL A 410 11.79 4.00 27.05
C VAL A 410 13.12 3.96 27.79
N ALA A 411 13.86 5.08 27.89
CA ALA A 411 15.06 5.18 28.70
C ALA A 411 14.80 4.87 30.18
N GLY A 412 13.63 5.24 30.68
CA GLY A 412 13.19 4.99 32.07
C GLY A 412 12.68 3.57 32.35
N LEU A 413 12.43 2.73 31.34
CA LEU A 413 11.83 1.41 31.53
C LEU A 413 12.80 0.42 32.20
N ASP A 414 12.23 -0.54 32.97
CA ASP A 414 12.96 -1.73 33.40
C ASP A 414 13.31 -2.60 32.20
N ARG A 415 14.55 -3.07 32.14
CA ARG A 415 15.02 -3.97 31.09
C ARG A 415 14.62 -5.42 31.28
N THR A 416 14.29 -5.81 32.51
CA THR A 416 14.05 -7.22 32.87
C THR A 416 12.61 -7.65 32.67
N ALA A 417 11.65 -6.72 32.72
CA ALA A 417 10.23 -7.02 32.62
C ALA A 417 9.58 -6.24 31.47
N ARG A 418 8.72 -6.92 30.70
CA ARG A 418 7.89 -6.29 29.67
C ARG A 418 6.80 -5.45 30.35
N ASP A 419 6.57 -4.25 29.84
CA ASP A 419 5.56 -3.31 30.30
C ASP A 419 4.50 -3.08 29.22
N THR A 420 3.33 -3.71 29.39
CA THR A 420 2.23 -3.62 28.41
C THR A 420 1.64 -2.21 28.27
N VAL A 421 1.81 -1.32 29.26
CA VAL A 421 1.42 0.09 29.14
C VAL A 421 2.41 0.86 28.26
N ALA A 422 3.72 0.60 28.47
CA ALA A 422 4.75 1.17 27.62
C ALA A 422 4.64 0.65 26.19
N ASP A 423 4.33 -0.64 26.00
CA ASP A 423 4.08 -1.20 24.67
C ASP A 423 2.95 -0.47 23.93
N GLN A 424 1.83 -0.18 24.62
CA GLN A 424 0.73 0.58 24.02
C GLN A 424 1.12 2.04 23.76
N ALA A 425 1.89 2.67 24.65
CA ALA A 425 2.37 4.02 24.39
C ALA A 425 3.28 4.09 23.14
N VAL A 426 4.17 3.11 22.97
CA VAL A 426 4.99 3.00 21.76
C VAL A 426 4.14 2.75 20.51
N ALA A 427 3.09 1.90 20.61
CA ALA A 427 2.17 1.67 19.49
C ALA A 427 1.48 2.98 19.05
N GLU A 428 0.96 3.77 19.99
CA GLU A 428 0.36 5.08 19.70
C GLU A 428 1.36 6.04 19.05
N ALA A 429 2.61 6.07 19.53
CA ALA A 429 3.65 6.89 18.92
C ALA A 429 3.93 6.46 17.45
N MET A 430 3.96 5.15 17.17
CA MET A 430 4.14 4.67 15.80
C MET A 430 2.97 5.06 14.91
N LEU A 431 1.72 4.96 15.39
CA LEU A 431 0.53 5.37 14.64
C LEU A 431 0.45 6.89 14.41
N ALA A 432 0.98 7.70 15.33
CA ALA A 432 1.09 9.14 15.13
C ALA A 432 2.09 9.52 14.00
N LEU A 433 3.13 8.70 13.79
CA LEU A 433 4.22 8.94 12.84
C LEU A 433 3.93 8.44 11.41
N GLU A 434 2.74 7.90 11.12
CA GLU A 434 2.36 7.44 9.78
C GLU A 434 2.52 8.54 8.72
N SER A 435 3.05 8.19 7.56
CA SER A 435 3.33 9.14 6.46
C SER A 435 2.07 9.75 5.86
N ASP A 436 0.96 9.03 5.91
CA ASP A 436 -0.33 9.43 5.34
C ASP A 436 -0.87 10.72 5.93
N TRP A 437 -0.61 10.98 7.22
CA TRP A 437 -1.11 12.21 7.84
C TRP A 437 -0.55 13.46 7.17
N ALA A 438 0.76 13.51 6.95
CA ALA A 438 1.40 14.62 6.24
C ALA A 438 1.01 14.66 4.75
N PHE A 439 0.89 13.48 4.10
CA PHE A 439 0.44 13.38 2.71
C PHE A 439 -0.95 13.97 2.53
N MET A 440 -1.94 13.56 3.33
CA MET A 440 -3.32 14.05 3.24
C MET A 440 -3.43 15.56 3.46
N VAL A 441 -2.63 16.12 4.38
CA VAL A 441 -2.57 17.57 4.63
C VAL A 441 -1.97 18.29 3.42
N THR A 442 -0.84 17.83 2.92
CA THR A 442 -0.15 18.47 1.79
C THR A 442 -0.98 18.40 0.50
N LYS A 443 -1.77 17.33 0.31
CA LYS A 443 -2.63 17.12 -0.87
C LYS A 443 -4.04 17.68 -0.68
N ASP A 444 -4.37 18.18 0.50
CA ASP A 444 -5.71 18.66 0.86
C ASP A 444 -6.83 17.66 0.53
N SER A 445 -6.53 16.37 0.72
CA SER A 445 -7.48 15.29 0.42
C SER A 445 -8.39 14.94 1.59
N ALA A 446 -7.90 15.06 2.83
CA ALA A 446 -8.63 14.88 4.08
C ALA A 446 -7.84 15.52 5.25
N ALA A 447 -7.40 16.76 5.08
CA ALA A 447 -6.46 17.44 5.97
C ALA A 447 -6.90 17.49 7.44
N ASP A 448 -8.16 17.84 7.71
CA ASP A 448 -8.69 17.90 9.07
C ASP A 448 -8.75 16.54 9.75
N TYR A 449 -9.10 15.49 8.99
CA TYR A 449 -9.09 14.12 9.50
C TYR A 449 -7.67 13.70 9.86
N ALA A 450 -6.71 13.89 8.97
CA ALA A 450 -5.31 13.53 9.17
C ALA A 450 -4.71 14.22 10.40
N ARG A 451 -4.94 15.54 10.54
CA ARG A 451 -4.47 16.30 11.72
C ARG A 451 -5.07 15.78 13.01
N ARG A 452 -6.38 15.48 13.02
CA ARG A 452 -7.04 14.90 14.21
C ARG A 452 -6.47 13.53 14.55
N ARG A 453 -6.21 12.67 13.55
CA ARG A 453 -5.66 11.33 13.78
C ARG A 453 -4.26 11.40 14.41
N ALA A 454 -3.35 12.17 13.83
CA ALA A 454 -2.02 12.37 14.38
C ALA A 454 -2.08 12.95 15.82
N ALA A 455 -2.99 13.90 16.06
CA ALA A 455 -3.17 14.49 17.39
C ALA A 455 -3.70 13.47 18.40
N VAL A 456 -4.73 12.70 18.07
CA VAL A 456 -5.32 11.68 18.97
C VAL A 456 -4.27 10.66 19.41
N HIS A 457 -3.48 10.12 18.47
CA HIS A 457 -2.43 9.16 18.81
C HIS A 457 -1.33 9.79 19.68
N THR A 458 -0.94 11.03 19.40
CA THR A 458 0.01 11.79 20.25
C THR A 458 -0.54 12.03 21.65
N GLU A 459 -1.81 12.42 21.79
CA GLU A 459 -2.49 12.61 23.07
C GLU A 459 -2.59 11.29 23.87
N ARG A 460 -2.89 10.17 23.21
CA ARG A 460 -2.93 8.84 23.83
C ARG A 460 -1.54 8.42 24.34
N PHE A 461 -0.50 8.65 23.55
CA PHE A 461 0.88 8.46 23.98
C PHE A 461 1.20 9.31 25.23
N ASP A 462 0.93 10.62 25.20
CA ASP A 462 1.24 11.55 26.29
C ASP A 462 0.46 11.20 27.57
N ALA A 463 -0.79 10.75 27.46
CA ALA A 463 -1.60 10.29 28.58
C ALA A 463 -0.96 9.09 29.29
N LEU A 464 -0.56 8.04 28.53
CA LEU A 464 0.07 6.84 29.08
C LEU A 464 1.45 7.17 29.68
N ALA A 465 2.28 7.91 28.97
CA ALA A 465 3.59 8.36 29.44
C ALA A 465 3.47 9.22 30.72
N GLY A 466 2.46 10.07 30.80
CA GLY A 466 2.17 10.88 31.98
C GLY A 466 1.77 10.05 33.21
N LEU A 467 0.90 9.05 33.02
CA LEU A 467 0.49 8.13 34.09
C LEU A 467 1.68 7.29 34.60
N LEU A 468 2.52 6.77 33.71
CA LEU A 468 3.73 6.04 34.08
C LEU A 468 4.70 6.91 34.90
N ARG A 469 4.95 8.15 34.46
CA ARG A 469 5.84 9.09 35.17
C ARG A 469 5.33 9.45 36.57
N ARG A 470 4.02 9.51 36.78
CA ARG A 470 3.41 9.79 38.09
C ARG A 470 3.28 8.56 38.97
N GLY A 471 3.64 7.37 38.47
CA GLY A 471 3.49 6.11 39.23
C GLY A 471 2.04 5.63 39.38
N GLU A 472 1.09 6.18 38.60
CA GLU A 472 -0.33 5.84 38.63
C GLU A 472 -0.60 4.49 37.88
N ARG A 473 0.08 3.44 38.29
CA ARG A 473 0.18 2.16 37.55
C ARG A 473 -1.17 1.51 37.28
N ALA A 474 -2.05 1.42 38.28
CA ALA A 474 -3.36 0.77 38.10
C ALA A 474 -4.20 1.48 37.03
N ARG A 475 -4.25 2.83 37.09
CA ARG A 475 -4.95 3.63 36.09
C ARG A 475 -4.31 3.53 34.71
N ALA A 476 -2.98 3.49 34.64
CA ALA A 476 -2.26 3.34 33.38
C ALA A 476 -2.62 2.02 32.67
N VAL A 477 -2.76 0.93 33.41
CA VAL A 477 -3.19 -0.38 32.84
C VAL A 477 -4.61 -0.32 32.30
N GLU A 478 -5.55 0.30 33.03
CA GLU A 478 -6.94 0.47 32.56
C GLU A 478 -7.01 1.30 31.29
N VAL A 479 -6.30 2.43 31.23
CA VAL A 479 -6.28 3.34 30.08
C VAL A 479 -5.60 2.66 28.88
N ALA A 480 -4.47 1.97 29.08
CA ALA A 480 -3.79 1.24 28.03
C ALA A 480 -4.66 0.13 27.45
N ALA A 481 -5.42 -0.58 28.29
CA ALA A 481 -6.34 -1.61 27.82
C ALA A 481 -7.47 -1.02 26.95
N ALA A 482 -8.01 0.14 27.32
CA ALA A 482 -9.02 0.85 26.53
C ALA A 482 -8.45 1.32 25.17
N TYR A 483 -7.26 1.95 25.18
CA TYR A 483 -6.62 2.37 23.92
C TYR A 483 -6.27 1.19 23.03
N ARG A 484 -5.79 0.09 23.59
CA ARG A 484 -5.48 -1.12 22.84
C ARG A 484 -6.71 -1.76 22.19
N ALA A 485 -7.89 -1.58 22.76
CA ALA A 485 -9.13 -2.08 22.17
C ALA A 485 -9.47 -1.36 20.84
N ASP A 486 -9.08 -0.07 20.73
CA ASP A 486 -9.25 0.72 19.51
C ASP A 486 -8.02 0.65 18.60
N ASP A 487 -6.81 0.72 19.19
CA ASP A 487 -5.52 0.92 18.52
C ASP A 487 -4.51 -0.18 18.91
N GLY A 488 -4.84 -1.41 18.60
CA GLY A 488 -4.03 -2.58 18.95
C GLY A 488 -3.41 -3.36 17.80
N PRO A 489 -2.89 -2.71 16.71
CA PRO A 489 -2.42 -3.46 15.52
C PRO A 489 -1.21 -4.34 15.78
N PHE A 490 -0.36 -4.00 16.77
CA PHE A 490 0.95 -4.60 16.99
C PHE A 490 1.03 -5.34 18.33
N GLY A 491 0.26 -6.41 18.48
CA GLY A 491 0.16 -7.15 19.74
C GLY A 491 1.47 -7.77 20.26
N HIS A 492 2.45 -7.95 19.38
CA HIS A 492 3.79 -8.48 19.71
C HIS A 492 4.80 -7.39 20.10
N LEU A 493 4.48 -6.11 19.87
CA LEU A 493 5.38 -4.99 20.12
C LEU A 493 5.89 -5.02 21.57
N ASP A 494 7.19 -4.83 21.74
CA ASP A 494 7.89 -4.79 23.02
C ASP A 494 8.72 -3.49 23.09
N ALA A 495 8.30 -2.58 23.94
CA ALA A 495 8.93 -1.27 24.09
C ALA A 495 10.41 -1.36 24.48
N ARG A 496 10.85 -2.47 25.09
CA ARG A 496 12.26 -2.68 25.48
C ARG A 496 13.17 -2.79 24.28
N ALA A 497 12.68 -3.24 23.12
CA ALA A 497 13.48 -3.33 21.90
C ALA A 497 13.95 -1.94 21.42
N LEU A 498 13.17 -0.88 21.64
CA LEU A 498 13.58 0.50 21.33
C LEU A 498 14.69 1.02 22.25
N LYS A 499 14.84 0.44 23.45
CA LYS A 499 15.85 0.81 24.43
C LYS A 499 17.24 0.20 24.12
N HIS A 500 17.29 -0.88 23.39
CA HIS A 500 18.52 -1.66 23.16
C HIS A 500 19.29 -1.19 21.91
N ASN A 501 18.73 -0.33 21.11
CA ASN A 501 19.30 0.17 19.87
C ASN A 501 20.08 1.48 20.07
#